data_3d0120b2bf46226779ba127cba71eba7
#
_entry.id   3d0120b2bf46226779ba127cba71eba7
#
_cell.length_a   1.000
_cell.length_b   1.000
_cell.length_c   1.000
_cell.angle_alpha   90.00
_cell.angle_beta   90.00
_cell.angle_gamma   90.00
#
_symmetry.space_group_name_H-M   'P 1'
#
loop_
_entity.id
_entity.type
_entity.pdbx_description
1 polymer ?
#
loop_
_entity_poly.entity_id
_entity_poly.type
_entity_poly.pdbx_seq_one_letter_code
_entity_poly.pdbx_strand_id
1 'polypeptide(L)'
;MMMDQESYLNEIDRIPFPTINYRQKINYGLSVVNFFALAMGLFMFSAPMMGWIGYESPTLGTAYMFGGYCEYIIGFYDWYSGRSLLSFVDFIFGLLHWTYYYTADLGKYEIYVPGDYYTYMQGVFYCLWFALFLVLIISVGGRGCIYMLYLFLLSLAFVFVIVWEFAQKKWARKTAGYMIFIASILIWYAGLGRLISNVYATDCLPLCSPYW
;
A
#
# COMPACT_ATOMS: atom_id res chain seq x y z
N MET A 1 -20.04 13.53 45.95
CA MET A 1 -21.26 13.36 45.15
C MET A 1 -20.76 12.85 43.78
N MET A 2 -20.69 11.53 43.63
CA MET A 2 -20.30 10.92 42.36
C MET A 2 -21.51 11.02 41.41
N MET A 3 -21.38 11.75 40.33
CA MET A 3 -22.36 11.68 39.24
C MET A 3 -22.33 10.27 38.66
N ASP A 4 -23.51 9.69 38.51
CA ASP A 4 -23.69 8.37 37.89
C ASP A 4 -23.15 8.41 36.47
N GLN A 5 -22.39 7.41 36.07
CA GLN A 5 -21.72 7.32 34.77
C GLN A 5 -22.75 7.37 33.63
N GLU A 6 -23.96 6.88 33.83
CA GLU A 6 -25.07 6.98 32.89
C GLU A 6 -25.59 8.41 32.69
N SER A 7 -25.62 9.24 33.75
CA SER A 7 -26.03 10.63 33.64
C SER A 7 -25.02 11.48 32.86
N TYR A 8 -23.72 11.15 32.99
CA TYR A 8 -22.64 11.81 32.26
C TYR A 8 -22.67 11.47 30.75
N LEU A 9 -22.96 10.23 30.39
CA LEU A 9 -23.11 9.80 29.01
C LEU A 9 -24.34 10.41 28.32
N ASN A 10 -25.45 10.54 29.06
CA ASN A 10 -26.67 11.21 28.55
C ASN A 10 -26.51 12.72 28.37
N GLU A 11 -25.59 13.36 29.08
CA GLU A 11 -25.30 14.79 28.93
C GLU A 11 -24.39 15.05 27.72
N ILE A 12 -23.47 14.15 27.40
CA ILE A 12 -22.60 14.20 26.22
C ILE A 12 -23.42 14.05 24.93
N ASP A 13 -24.48 13.21 24.93
CA ASP A 13 -25.37 13.02 23.78
C ASP A 13 -26.27 14.26 23.48
N ARG A 14 -26.36 15.22 24.40
CA ARG A 14 -27.13 16.49 24.23
C ARG A 14 -26.30 17.61 23.62
N ILE A 15 -24.99 17.43 23.43
CA ILE A 15 -24.15 18.45 22.81
C ILE A 15 -24.45 18.42 21.29
N PRO A 16 -24.91 19.57 20.68
CA PRO A 16 -25.31 19.62 19.28
C PRO A 16 -24.16 19.56 18.29
N PHE A 17 -22.95 19.24 18.73
CA PHE A 17 -21.86 18.94 17.86
C PHE A 17 -21.90 17.46 17.48
N PRO A 18 -21.72 17.09 16.22
CA PRO A 18 -21.60 15.68 15.85
C PRO A 18 -20.47 15.11 16.71
N THR A 19 -20.81 14.26 17.67
CA THR A 19 -19.86 13.49 18.46
C THR A 19 -19.13 12.59 17.51
N ILE A 20 -18.08 13.14 16.90
CA ILE A 20 -17.16 12.36 16.07
C ILE A 20 -16.55 11.37 17.04
N ASN A 21 -17.01 10.13 16.94
CA ASN A 21 -16.53 9.05 17.77
C ASN A 21 -15.00 9.06 17.73
N TYR A 22 -14.37 9.34 18.84
CA TYR A 22 -12.91 9.56 18.95
C TYR A 22 -12.13 8.36 18.37
N ARG A 23 -12.68 7.15 18.47
CA ARG A 23 -12.18 5.95 17.81
C ARG A 23 -12.21 6.05 16.29
N GLN A 24 -13.27 6.60 15.69
CA GLN A 24 -13.33 6.82 14.26
C GLN A 24 -12.27 7.83 13.82
N LYS A 25 -12.09 8.92 14.57
CA LYS A 25 -11.10 9.97 14.24
C LYS A 25 -9.66 9.46 14.22
N ILE A 26 -9.27 8.64 15.20
CA ILE A 26 -7.94 8.00 15.25
C ILE A 26 -7.78 7.01 14.08
N ASN A 27 -8.81 6.23 13.80
CA ASN A 27 -8.82 5.24 12.72
C ASN A 27 -8.61 5.88 11.34
N TYR A 28 -9.18 7.06 11.10
CA TYR A 28 -8.98 7.79 9.85
C TYR A 28 -7.56 8.33 9.69
N GLY A 29 -6.94 8.82 10.75
CA GLY A 29 -5.57 9.36 10.70
C GLY A 29 -4.54 8.33 10.29
N LEU A 30 -4.57 7.13 10.87
CA LEU A 30 -3.64 6.05 10.55
C LEU A 30 -3.88 5.50 9.14
N SER A 31 -5.12 5.41 8.68
CA SER A 31 -5.43 5.05 7.30
C SER A 31 -4.81 6.02 6.28
N VAL A 32 -4.77 7.31 6.58
CA VAL A 32 -4.11 8.31 5.72
C VAL A 32 -2.60 8.09 5.68
N VAL A 33 -1.97 7.83 6.83
CA VAL A 33 -0.52 7.54 6.90
C VAL A 33 -0.19 6.31 6.06
N ASN A 34 -1.05 5.29 6.08
CA ASN A 34 -0.87 4.08 5.27
C ASN A 34 -0.82 4.37 3.78
N PHE A 35 -1.75 5.18 3.25
CA PHE A 35 -1.72 5.56 1.85
C PHE A 35 -0.42 6.24 1.44
N PHE A 36 0.09 7.14 2.28
CA PHE A 36 1.36 7.80 1.98
C PHE A 36 2.54 6.85 2.10
N ALA A 37 2.57 5.96 3.09
CA ALA A 37 3.61 4.96 3.25
C ALA A 37 3.67 4.01 2.04
N LEU A 38 2.53 3.45 1.63
CA LEU A 38 2.40 2.59 0.46
C LEU A 38 2.82 3.32 -0.81
N ALA A 39 2.33 4.54 -1.02
CA ALA A 39 2.68 5.33 -2.20
C ALA A 39 4.18 5.62 -2.28
N MET A 40 4.82 5.99 -1.17
CA MET A 40 6.27 6.22 -1.12
C MET A 40 7.05 4.93 -1.37
N GLY A 41 6.62 3.82 -0.78
CA GLY A 41 7.21 2.50 -1.02
C GLY A 41 7.17 2.13 -2.50
N LEU A 42 6.01 2.22 -3.13
CA LEU A 42 5.82 1.90 -4.55
C LEU A 42 6.58 2.87 -5.46
N PHE A 43 6.61 4.17 -5.14
CA PHE A 43 7.40 5.14 -5.89
C PHE A 43 8.88 4.75 -5.92
N MET A 44 9.47 4.46 -4.75
CA MET A 44 10.87 4.06 -4.63
C MET A 44 11.14 2.69 -5.27
N PHE A 45 10.17 1.76 -5.22
CA PHE A 45 10.23 0.49 -5.91
C PHE A 45 10.26 0.64 -7.43
N SER A 46 9.51 1.59 -7.98
CA SER A 46 9.41 1.85 -9.42
C SER A 46 10.66 2.49 -10.02
N ALA A 47 11.35 3.35 -9.28
CA ALA A 47 12.45 4.17 -9.77
C ALA A 47 13.63 3.38 -10.37
N PRO A 48 14.15 2.29 -9.76
CA PRO A 48 15.19 1.47 -10.36
C PRO A 48 14.69 0.66 -11.56
N MET A 49 13.41 0.28 -11.58
CA MET A 49 12.83 -0.40 -12.72
C MET A 49 12.77 0.49 -13.96
N MET A 50 12.47 1.77 -13.78
CA MET A 50 12.49 2.78 -14.86
C MET A 50 13.92 3.15 -15.29
N GLY A 51 14.91 2.85 -14.44
CA GLY A 51 16.31 3.21 -14.66
C GLY A 51 16.64 4.65 -14.26
N TRP A 52 15.85 5.25 -13.36
CA TRP A 52 16.12 6.58 -12.81
C TRP A 52 17.22 6.56 -11.75
N ILE A 53 17.30 5.47 -10.99
CA ILE A 53 18.32 5.20 -9.98
C ILE A 53 18.85 3.77 -10.14
N GLY A 54 20.08 3.52 -9.66
CA GLY A 54 20.61 2.15 -9.59
C GLY A 54 19.99 1.38 -8.41
N TYR A 55 20.04 0.06 -8.50
CA TYR A 55 19.59 -0.83 -7.41
C TYR A 55 20.45 -0.72 -6.14
N GLU A 56 21.67 -0.21 -6.28
CA GLU A 56 22.60 0.09 -5.18
C GLU A 56 22.30 1.42 -4.46
N SER A 57 21.30 2.16 -4.91
CA SER A 57 20.98 3.46 -4.35
C SER A 57 20.47 3.35 -2.90
N PRO A 58 20.96 4.20 -1.97
CA PRO A 58 20.45 4.26 -0.60
C PRO A 58 18.94 4.56 -0.51
N THR A 59 18.36 5.12 -1.58
CA THR A 59 16.93 5.41 -1.65
C THR A 59 16.05 4.17 -1.58
N LEU A 60 16.59 2.98 -1.91
CA LEU A 60 15.86 1.72 -1.68
C LEU A 60 15.60 1.46 -0.21
N GLY A 61 16.48 1.91 0.69
CA GLY A 61 16.24 1.90 2.12
C GLY A 61 14.99 2.69 2.53
N THR A 62 14.67 3.75 1.79
CA THR A 62 13.44 4.53 2.00
C THR A 62 12.20 3.70 1.66
N ALA A 63 12.22 2.93 0.57
CA ALA A 63 11.12 2.01 0.21
C ALA A 63 10.90 0.96 1.30
N TYR A 64 11.99 0.43 1.86
CA TYR A 64 11.94 -0.53 2.95
C TYR A 64 11.34 0.05 4.23
N MET A 65 11.74 1.28 4.61
CA MET A 65 11.22 1.95 5.80
C MET A 65 9.76 2.33 5.66
N PHE A 66 9.37 2.97 4.57
CA PHE A 66 7.98 3.41 4.37
C PHE A 66 7.07 2.26 3.93
N GLY A 67 7.42 1.56 2.86
CA GLY A 67 6.61 0.46 2.34
C GLY A 67 6.68 -0.82 3.17
N GLY A 68 7.78 -1.05 3.88
CA GLY A 68 7.95 -2.23 4.72
C GLY A 68 7.49 -1.99 6.16
N TYR A 69 8.26 -1.22 6.94
CA TYR A 69 8.00 -1.06 8.38
C TYR A 69 6.71 -0.31 8.69
N CYS A 70 6.43 0.81 8.01
CA CYS A 70 5.21 1.57 8.31
C CYS A 70 3.97 0.74 8.03
N GLU A 71 3.92 0.01 6.91
CA GLU A 71 2.80 -0.86 6.58
C GLU A 71 2.64 -2.00 7.60
N TYR A 72 3.74 -2.59 8.07
CA TYR A 72 3.66 -3.60 9.13
C TYR A 72 3.06 -3.05 10.42
N ILE A 73 3.52 -1.89 10.89
CA ILE A 73 3.00 -1.26 12.10
C ILE A 73 1.51 -0.95 11.95
N ILE A 74 1.11 -0.42 10.80
CA ILE A 74 -0.29 -0.10 10.50
C ILE A 74 -1.11 -1.38 10.38
N GLY A 75 -0.57 -2.43 9.77
CA GLY A 75 -1.21 -3.73 9.67
C GLY A 75 -1.54 -4.35 11.04
N PHE A 76 -0.62 -4.27 12.00
CA PHE A 76 -0.90 -4.69 13.38
C PHE A 76 -1.99 -3.83 14.04
N TYR A 77 -1.96 -2.52 13.83
CA TYR A 77 -3.00 -1.63 14.33
C TYR A 77 -4.36 -1.95 13.72
N ASP A 78 -4.43 -2.23 12.42
CA ASP A 78 -5.65 -2.59 11.72
C ASP A 78 -6.19 -3.94 12.17
N TRP A 79 -5.30 -4.91 12.42
CA TRP A 79 -5.67 -6.19 13.01
C TRP A 79 -6.28 -6.03 14.39
N TYR A 80 -5.60 -5.28 15.27
CA TYR A 80 -6.11 -5.01 16.62
C TYR A 80 -7.43 -4.24 16.61
N SER A 81 -7.64 -3.39 15.61
CA SER A 81 -8.88 -2.63 15.41
C SER A 81 -10.02 -3.43 14.77
N GLY A 82 -9.83 -4.72 14.48
CA GLY A 82 -10.82 -5.59 13.84
C GLY A 82 -10.98 -5.37 12.34
N ARG A 83 -10.09 -4.61 11.69
CA ARG A 83 -10.11 -4.34 10.24
C ARG A 83 -9.29 -5.37 9.47
N SER A 84 -9.70 -6.63 9.55
CA SER A 84 -8.92 -7.79 9.08
C SER A 84 -8.51 -7.72 7.61
N LEU A 85 -9.37 -7.20 6.71
CA LEU A 85 -9.00 -7.08 5.29
C LEU A 85 -7.92 -6.01 5.07
N LEU A 86 -7.99 -4.86 5.74
CA LEU A 86 -6.97 -3.82 5.63
C LEU A 86 -5.65 -4.31 6.21
N SER A 87 -5.69 -4.90 7.40
CA SER A 87 -4.53 -5.54 8.02
C SER A 87 -3.85 -6.55 7.09
N PHE A 88 -4.64 -7.40 6.42
CA PHE A 88 -4.11 -8.36 5.47
C PHE A 88 -3.42 -7.67 4.27
N VAL A 89 -4.02 -6.62 3.72
CA VAL A 89 -3.44 -5.82 2.62
C VAL A 89 -2.12 -5.20 3.06
N ASP A 90 -2.08 -4.59 4.24
CA ASP A 90 -0.90 -3.91 4.77
C ASP A 90 0.26 -4.89 5.00
N PHE A 91 -0.02 -6.04 5.61
CA PHE A 91 1.01 -7.08 5.79
C PHE A 91 1.56 -7.60 4.47
N ILE A 92 0.70 -7.78 3.46
CA ILE A 92 1.11 -8.24 2.15
C ILE A 92 2.02 -7.22 1.47
N PHE A 93 1.64 -5.95 1.42
CA PHE A 93 2.48 -4.93 0.83
C PHE A 93 3.78 -4.72 1.62
N GLY A 94 3.71 -4.76 2.95
CA GLY A 94 4.90 -4.74 3.80
C GLY A 94 5.87 -5.89 3.49
N LEU A 95 5.37 -7.12 3.34
CA LEU A 95 6.17 -8.29 2.93
C LEU A 95 6.76 -8.12 1.54
N LEU A 96 6.02 -7.58 0.58
CA LEU A 96 6.51 -7.32 -0.77
C LEU A 96 7.73 -6.39 -0.75
N HIS A 97 7.62 -5.26 -0.04
CA HIS A 97 8.70 -4.29 0.07
C HIS A 97 9.92 -4.88 0.80
N TRP A 98 9.71 -5.66 1.84
CA TRP A 98 10.78 -6.34 2.55
C TRP A 98 11.51 -7.34 1.66
N THR A 99 10.78 -8.20 0.98
CA THR A 99 11.36 -9.21 0.10
C THR A 99 12.16 -8.56 -1.01
N TYR A 100 11.63 -7.50 -1.61
CA TYR A 100 12.34 -6.76 -2.66
C TYR A 100 13.62 -6.10 -2.15
N TYR A 101 13.57 -5.43 -1.00
CA TYR A 101 14.76 -4.84 -0.40
C TYR A 101 15.83 -5.88 -0.07
N TYR A 102 15.43 -6.99 0.57
CA TYR A 102 16.34 -8.06 0.91
C TYR A 102 17.01 -8.67 -0.32
N THR A 103 16.28 -8.94 -1.38
CA THR A 103 16.85 -9.50 -2.60
C THR A 103 17.80 -8.52 -3.28
N ALA A 104 17.50 -7.23 -3.27
CA ALA A 104 18.39 -6.20 -3.80
C ALA A 104 19.67 -6.04 -2.96
N ASP A 105 19.55 -6.07 -1.63
CA ASP A 105 20.69 -5.92 -0.70
C ASP A 105 21.61 -7.14 -0.72
N LEU A 106 21.07 -8.35 -0.73
CA LEU A 106 21.85 -9.59 -0.86
C LEU A 106 22.63 -9.64 -2.18
N GLY A 107 22.04 -9.14 -3.27
CA GLY A 107 22.74 -9.02 -4.56
C GLY A 107 23.88 -8.03 -4.52
N LYS A 108 23.73 -6.90 -3.81
CA LYS A 108 24.76 -5.88 -3.63
C LYS A 108 26.01 -6.39 -2.90
N TYR A 109 25.81 -7.22 -1.88
CA TYR A 109 26.92 -7.76 -1.09
C TYR A 109 27.51 -9.05 -1.66
N GLU A 110 27.11 -9.45 -2.86
CA GLU A 110 27.55 -10.71 -3.50
C GLU A 110 27.36 -11.96 -2.62
N ILE A 111 26.52 -11.85 -1.57
CA ILE A 111 26.15 -12.97 -0.73
C ILE A 111 25.40 -14.01 -1.55
N TYR A 112 24.83 -13.54 -2.64
CA TYR A 112 24.06 -14.34 -3.55
C TYR A 112 24.42 -13.96 -5.00
N VAL A 113 24.96 -14.91 -5.75
CA VAL A 113 25.25 -14.76 -7.18
C VAL A 113 24.04 -15.27 -7.97
N PRO A 114 23.30 -14.40 -8.68
CA PRO A 114 22.16 -14.83 -9.48
C PRO A 114 22.62 -15.78 -10.59
N GLY A 115 22.16 -17.03 -10.56
CA GLY A 115 22.24 -17.94 -11.69
C GLY A 115 20.90 -18.06 -12.40
N ASP A 116 20.86 -18.80 -13.51
CA ASP A 116 19.61 -19.01 -14.30
C ASP A 116 18.45 -19.54 -13.43
N TYR A 117 18.77 -20.40 -12.47
CA TYR A 117 17.78 -20.95 -11.55
C TYR A 117 17.16 -19.87 -10.64
N TYR A 118 17.92 -18.87 -10.23
CA TYR A 118 17.42 -17.76 -9.42
C TYR A 118 16.39 -16.93 -10.20
N THR A 119 16.73 -16.56 -11.41
CA THR A 119 15.82 -15.78 -12.27
C THR A 119 14.50 -16.50 -12.48
N TYR A 120 14.56 -17.84 -12.68
CA TYR A 120 13.36 -18.66 -12.79
C TYR A 120 12.53 -18.65 -11.51
N MET A 121 13.14 -18.84 -10.33
CA MET A 121 12.45 -18.84 -9.04
C MET A 121 11.86 -17.48 -8.71
N GLN A 122 12.57 -16.41 -9.09
CA GLN A 122 12.06 -15.04 -8.94
C GLN A 122 10.80 -14.83 -9.81
N GLY A 123 10.81 -15.32 -11.03
CA GLY A 123 9.65 -15.29 -11.92
C GLY A 123 8.44 -16.02 -11.33
N VAL A 124 8.65 -17.23 -10.78
CA VAL A 124 7.60 -18.01 -10.11
C VAL A 124 7.07 -17.26 -8.87
N PHE A 125 7.94 -16.64 -8.10
CA PHE A 125 7.55 -15.81 -6.94
C PHE A 125 6.63 -14.66 -7.38
N TYR A 126 6.95 -13.94 -8.45
CA TYR A 126 6.08 -12.89 -8.96
C TYR A 126 4.76 -13.40 -9.54
N CYS A 127 4.70 -14.63 -10.08
CA CYS A 127 3.44 -15.26 -10.45
C CYS A 127 2.50 -15.45 -9.24
N LEU A 128 3.04 -15.85 -8.09
CA LEU A 128 2.27 -15.96 -6.85
C LEU A 128 1.75 -14.59 -6.38
N TRP A 129 2.57 -13.56 -6.45
CA TRP A 129 2.15 -12.20 -6.15
C TRP A 129 1.05 -11.69 -7.10
N PHE A 130 1.17 -11.97 -8.39
CA PHE A 130 0.12 -11.64 -9.35
C PHE A 130 -1.21 -12.31 -9.01
N ALA A 131 -1.20 -13.60 -8.68
CA ALA A 131 -2.40 -14.33 -8.26
C ALA A 131 -3.02 -13.70 -7.00
N LEU A 132 -2.19 -13.28 -6.03
CA LEU A 132 -2.63 -12.61 -4.82
C LEU A 132 -3.28 -11.24 -5.12
N PHE A 133 -2.71 -10.45 -6.05
CA PHE A 133 -3.33 -9.19 -6.48
C PHE A 133 -4.70 -9.40 -7.13
N LEU A 134 -4.91 -10.49 -7.89
CA LEU A 134 -6.24 -10.82 -8.42
C LEU A 134 -7.24 -11.09 -7.30
N VAL A 135 -6.83 -11.80 -6.26
CA VAL A 135 -7.68 -12.01 -5.07
C VAL A 135 -7.99 -10.68 -4.38
N LEU A 136 -7.02 -9.78 -4.24
CA LEU A 136 -7.23 -8.45 -3.66
C LEU A 136 -8.20 -7.61 -4.49
N ILE A 137 -8.11 -7.62 -5.82
CA ILE A 137 -9.05 -6.93 -6.70
C ILE A 137 -10.48 -7.40 -6.45
N ILE A 138 -10.69 -8.71 -6.37
CA ILE A 138 -12.02 -9.29 -6.10
C ILE A 138 -12.50 -8.86 -4.69
N SER A 139 -11.61 -8.90 -3.69
CA SER A 139 -11.95 -8.59 -2.30
C SER A 139 -12.26 -7.11 -2.06
N VAL A 140 -11.66 -6.21 -2.84
CA VAL A 140 -11.78 -4.75 -2.71
C VAL A 140 -12.78 -4.16 -3.71
N GLY A 141 -13.28 -4.96 -4.64
CA GLY A 141 -14.04 -4.54 -5.82
C GLY A 141 -15.27 -3.64 -5.61
N GLY A 142 -15.76 -3.49 -4.37
CA GLY A 142 -16.86 -2.56 -4.04
C GLY A 142 -16.41 -1.26 -3.36
N ARG A 143 -15.12 -1.01 -3.16
CA ARG A 143 -14.64 0.06 -2.27
C ARG A 143 -14.27 1.39 -2.93
N GLY A 144 -14.42 1.50 -4.25
CA GLY A 144 -14.17 2.73 -4.99
C GLY A 144 -13.27 2.54 -6.21
N CYS A 145 -13.51 3.34 -7.27
CA CYS A 145 -12.83 3.13 -8.55
C CYS A 145 -11.32 3.39 -8.50
N ILE A 146 -10.86 4.32 -7.67
CA ILE A 146 -9.42 4.61 -7.54
C ILE A 146 -8.68 3.41 -6.94
N TYR A 147 -9.27 2.74 -5.94
CA TYR A 147 -8.70 1.53 -5.34
C TYR A 147 -8.63 0.38 -6.36
N MET A 148 -9.67 0.21 -7.15
CA MET A 148 -9.67 -0.78 -8.22
C MET A 148 -8.64 -0.47 -9.28
N LEU A 149 -8.52 0.80 -9.67
CA LEU A 149 -7.61 1.22 -10.73
C LEU A 149 -6.15 0.99 -10.36
N TYR A 150 -5.73 1.37 -9.13
CA TYR A 150 -4.33 1.14 -8.75
C TYR A 150 -4.00 -0.34 -8.58
N LEU A 151 -4.91 -1.16 -8.02
CA LEU A 151 -4.71 -2.60 -7.93
C LEU A 151 -4.64 -3.26 -9.30
N PHE A 152 -5.47 -2.82 -10.24
CA PHE A 152 -5.43 -3.28 -11.62
C PHE A 152 -4.09 -2.93 -12.29
N LEU A 153 -3.62 -1.68 -12.12
CA LEU A 153 -2.32 -1.26 -12.64
C LEU A 153 -1.15 -2.04 -12.03
N LEU A 154 -1.19 -2.31 -10.73
CA LEU A 154 -0.20 -3.14 -10.06
C LEU A 154 -0.23 -4.58 -10.59
N SER A 155 -1.40 -5.17 -10.73
CA SER A 155 -1.53 -6.53 -11.30
C SER A 155 -0.94 -6.59 -12.71
N LEU A 156 -1.26 -5.61 -13.55
CA LEU A 156 -0.71 -5.53 -14.90
C LEU A 156 0.81 -5.30 -14.88
N ALA A 157 1.32 -4.47 -13.97
CA ALA A 157 2.74 -4.28 -13.78
C ALA A 157 3.46 -5.60 -13.43
N PHE A 158 2.87 -6.42 -12.57
CA PHE A 158 3.44 -7.73 -12.23
C PHE A 158 3.48 -8.69 -13.42
N VAL A 159 2.53 -8.63 -14.35
CA VAL A 159 2.63 -9.38 -15.62
C VAL A 159 3.91 -8.99 -16.38
N PHE A 160 4.21 -7.69 -16.46
CA PHE A 160 5.43 -7.22 -17.12
C PHE A 160 6.71 -7.56 -16.33
N VAL A 161 6.66 -7.57 -14.99
CA VAL A 161 7.78 -8.07 -14.17
C VAL A 161 8.04 -9.55 -14.45
N ILE A 162 7.00 -10.36 -14.53
CA ILE A 162 7.10 -11.78 -14.86
C ILE A 162 7.72 -11.97 -16.26
N VAL A 163 7.26 -11.20 -17.26
CA VAL A 163 7.85 -11.22 -18.61
C VAL A 163 9.33 -10.82 -18.57
N TRP A 164 9.69 -9.84 -17.73
CA TRP A 164 11.08 -9.45 -17.58
C TRP A 164 11.91 -10.58 -16.97
N GLU A 165 11.45 -11.22 -15.89
CA GLU A 165 12.20 -12.29 -15.23
C GLU A 165 12.43 -13.51 -16.15
N PHE A 166 11.40 -13.98 -16.85
CA PHE A 166 11.52 -15.15 -17.72
C PHE A 166 12.17 -14.85 -19.08
N ALA A 167 11.87 -13.71 -19.68
CA ALA A 167 12.33 -13.37 -21.01
C ALA A 167 13.47 -12.34 -21.05
N GLN A 168 13.93 -11.82 -19.91
CA GLN A 168 15.00 -10.83 -19.75
C GLN A 168 14.84 -9.60 -20.66
N LYS A 169 13.58 -9.19 -20.93
CA LYS A 169 13.28 -8.07 -21.82
C LYS A 169 13.29 -6.75 -21.06
N LYS A 170 14.32 -5.92 -21.28
CA LYS A 170 14.48 -4.60 -20.62
C LYS A 170 13.27 -3.68 -20.78
N TRP A 171 12.55 -3.74 -21.90
CA TRP A 171 11.34 -2.95 -22.09
C TRP A 171 10.23 -3.33 -21.12
N ALA A 172 10.06 -4.63 -20.83
CA ALA A 172 9.04 -5.11 -19.90
C ALA A 172 9.31 -4.56 -18.49
N ARG A 173 10.56 -4.59 -18.00
CA ARG A 173 10.95 -3.99 -16.73
C ARG A 173 10.59 -2.51 -16.65
N LYS A 174 10.93 -1.74 -17.70
CA LYS A 174 10.61 -0.31 -17.74
C LYS A 174 9.11 -0.05 -17.74
N THR A 175 8.34 -0.82 -18.50
CA THR A 175 6.89 -0.72 -18.54
C THR A 175 6.28 -1.01 -17.16
N ALA A 176 6.73 -2.07 -16.48
CA ALA A 176 6.32 -2.36 -15.11
C ALA A 176 6.61 -1.18 -14.17
N GLY A 177 7.82 -0.62 -14.24
CA GLY A 177 8.21 0.54 -13.44
C GLY A 177 7.27 1.73 -13.64
N TYR A 178 6.96 2.09 -14.87
CA TYR A 178 6.02 3.18 -15.15
C TYR A 178 4.60 2.90 -14.63
N MET A 179 4.11 1.66 -14.73
CA MET A 179 2.80 1.30 -14.20
C MET A 179 2.74 1.40 -12.67
N ILE A 180 3.78 0.92 -11.98
CA ILE A 180 3.90 1.04 -10.52
C ILE A 180 4.00 2.52 -10.11
N PHE A 181 4.73 3.33 -10.86
CA PHE A 181 4.82 4.78 -10.65
C PHE A 181 3.45 5.45 -10.75
N ILE A 182 2.67 5.16 -11.79
CA ILE A 182 1.31 5.70 -11.94
C ILE A 182 0.41 5.21 -10.79
N ALA A 183 0.50 3.94 -10.41
CA ALA A 183 -0.24 3.41 -9.26
C ALA A 183 0.13 4.14 -7.96
N SER A 184 1.41 4.47 -7.74
CA SER A 184 1.84 5.24 -6.56
C SER A 184 1.20 6.63 -6.52
N ILE A 185 1.09 7.32 -7.65
CA ILE A 185 0.42 8.63 -7.76
C ILE A 185 -1.07 8.51 -7.41
N LEU A 186 -1.75 7.47 -7.89
CA LEU A 186 -3.16 7.23 -7.56
C LEU A 186 -3.37 7.00 -6.06
N ILE A 187 -2.47 6.26 -5.42
CA ILE A 187 -2.51 6.04 -3.97
C ILE A 187 -2.24 7.34 -3.21
N TRP A 188 -1.29 8.15 -3.66
CA TRP A 188 -1.06 9.50 -3.13
C TRP A 188 -2.32 10.35 -3.21
N TYR A 189 -2.98 10.36 -4.36
CA TYR A 189 -4.23 11.08 -4.56
C TYR A 189 -5.32 10.58 -3.60
N ALA A 190 -5.46 9.27 -3.43
CA ALA A 190 -6.41 8.68 -2.49
C ALA A 190 -6.11 9.11 -1.04
N GLY A 191 -4.83 9.11 -0.65
CA GLY A 191 -4.37 9.59 0.65
C GLY A 191 -4.70 11.06 0.89
N LEU A 192 -4.43 11.93 -0.10
CA LEU A 192 -4.79 13.35 -0.04
C LEU A 192 -6.30 13.55 0.08
N GLY A 193 -7.09 12.84 -0.73
CA GLY A 193 -8.55 12.91 -0.66
C GLY A 193 -9.07 12.55 0.72
N ARG A 194 -8.55 11.48 1.32
CA ARG A 194 -8.90 11.08 2.69
C ARG A 194 -8.46 12.10 3.73
N LEU A 195 -7.25 12.66 3.60
CA LEU A 195 -6.75 13.69 4.51
C LEU A 195 -7.65 14.93 4.49
N ILE A 196 -7.94 15.43 3.30
CA ILE A 196 -8.77 16.62 3.10
C ILE A 196 -10.19 16.38 3.63
N SER A 197 -10.80 15.23 3.29
CA SER A 197 -12.12 14.87 3.81
C SER A 197 -12.16 14.80 5.34
N ASN A 198 -11.09 14.33 5.97
CA ASN A 198 -10.99 14.28 7.43
C ASN A 198 -10.88 15.67 8.07
N VAL A 199 -10.16 16.61 7.41
CA VAL A 199 -9.97 17.97 7.92
C VAL A 199 -11.24 18.79 7.80
N TYR A 200 -11.91 18.72 6.65
CA TYR A 200 -13.07 19.54 6.33
C TYR A 200 -14.41 18.86 6.62
N ALA A 201 -14.40 17.58 7.03
CA ALA A 201 -15.58 16.74 7.25
C ALA A 201 -16.54 16.68 6.00
N THR A 202 -15.98 16.86 4.82
CA THR A 202 -16.71 16.81 3.54
C THR A 202 -15.87 16.12 2.48
N ASP A 203 -16.50 15.40 1.55
CA ASP A 203 -15.82 14.76 0.44
C ASP A 203 -15.44 15.82 -0.63
N CYS A 204 -14.26 16.40 -0.49
CA CYS A 204 -13.77 17.47 -1.36
C CYS A 204 -13.18 16.95 -2.69
N LEU A 205 -12.66 15.71 -2.71
CA LEU A 205 -12.06 15.11 -3.90
C LEU A 205 -12.84 13.87 -4.35
N PRO A 206 -13.03 13.70 -5.67
CA PRO A 206 -13.76 12.56 -6.21
C PRO A 206 -12.92 11.27 -6.06
N LEU A 207 -13.14 10.54 -4.99
CA LEU A 207 -12.51 9.23 -4.76
C LEU A 207 -13.31 8.08 -5.38
N CYS A 208 -14.38 8.38 -6.09
CA CYS A 208 -15.37 7.41 -6.58
C CYS A 208 -15.78 6.45 -5.45
N SER A 209 -16.16 7.01 -4.31
CA SER A 209 -16.66 6.23 -3.18
C SER A 209 -17.86 5.40 -3.63
N PRO A 210 -17.94 4.11 -3.28
CA PRO A 210 -19.17 3.37 -3.51
C PRO A 210 -20.29 4.07 -2.74
N TYR A 211 -21.43 4.15 -3.36
CA TYR A 211 -22.66 4.57 -2.71
C TYR A 211 -23.09 3.45 -1.72
N TRP A 212 -22.58 3.48 -0.51
CA TRP A 212 -23.06 2.73 0.66
C TRP A 212 -22.79 3.49 1.93
#